data_dfe495cdc9a5acbd18a0ae041c1c5a03
#
_entry.id   dfe495cdc9a5acbd18a0ae041c1c5a03
#
_cell.length_a   1.000
_cell.length_b   1.000
_cell.length_c   1.000
_cell.angle_alpha   90.00
_cell.angle_beta   90.00
_cell.angle_gamma   90.00
#
_symmetry.space_group_name_H-M   'P 1'
#
loop_
_entity.id
_entity.type
_entity.pdbx_description
1 polymer ?
#
loop_
_entity_poly.entity_id
_entity_poly.type
_entity_poly.pdbx_seq_one_letter_code
_entity_poly.pdbx_strand_id
1 'polypeptide(L)' 'MQKVKDKRFVRYADGADMYSMSLSKFQQLAKDAKACYKINQLVLVNLDIVDEYLETFRIVEEDFYK' A
#
# COMPACT_ATOMS: atom_id res chain seq x y z
N MET A 1 16.61 -18.16 -3.19
CA MET A 1 16.27 -17.70 -3.33
C MET A 1 15.46 -16.99 -3.20
N GLN A 2 15.26 -16.41 -3.10
CA GLN A 2 14.53 -15.83 -2.90
C GLN A 2 13.75 -15.40 -3.53
N LYS A 3 13.16 -15.48 -3.37
CA LYS A 3 12.24 -15.10 -3.96
C LYS A 3 11.88 -13.80 -3.74
N VAL A 4 11.73 -13.05 -4.60
CA VAL A 4 11.52 -11.69 -4.44
C VAL A 4 10.15 -11.26 -4.63
N LYS A 5 9.25 -12.14 -4.76
CA LYS A 5 7.88 -11.80 -4.95
C LYS A 5 7.30 -11.16 -3.70
N ASP A 6 7.98 -11.28 -2.58
CA ASP A 6 7.51 -10.71 -1.34
C ASP A 6 8.15 -9.39 -1.03
N LYS A 7 8.24 -8.52 -2.01
CA LYS A 7 8.78 -7.20 -1.77
C LYS A 7 7.92 -6.46 -0.76
N ARG A 8 8.55 -5.97 0.29
CA ARG A 8 7.82 -5.19 1.28
C ARG A 8 7.99 -3.70 1.07
N PHE A 9 8.98 -3.30 0.30
CA PHE A 9 9.20 -1.89 -0.05
C PHE A 9 9.09 -1.74 -1.54
N VAL A 10 8.20 -0.87 -1.97
CA VAL A 10 7.97 -0.68 -3.41
C VAL A 10 7.86 0.81 -3.71
N ARG A 11 7.95 1.14 -4.99
CA ARG A 11 7.70 2.49 -5.45
C ARG A 11 6.20 2.68 -5.57
N TYR A 12 5.77 3.92 -5.67
CA TYR A 12 4.34 4.21 -5.79
C TYR A 12 3.69 3.45 -6.94
N ALA A 13 4.33 3.47 -8.11
CA ALA A 13 3.73 2.86 -9.29
C ALA A 13 3.55 1.35 -9.10
N ASP A 14 4.56 0.71 -8.52
CA ASP A 14 4.48 -0.72 -8.29
C ASP A 14 3.40 -1.05 -7.27
N GLY A 15 3.34 -0.24 -6.22
CA GLY A 15 2.33 -0.47 -5.18
C GLY A 15 0.93 -0.28 -5.72
N ALA A 16 0.74 0.76 -6.52
CA ALA A 16 -0.57 1.01 -7.10
C ALA A 16 -1.03 -0.19 -7.92
N ASP A 17 -0.11 -0.73 -8.71
CA ASP A 17 -0.42 -1.89 -9.53
C ASP A 17 -0.75 -3.11 -8.67
N MET A 18 0.05 -3.35 -7.64
CA MET A 18 -0.16 -4.50 -6.77
C MET A 18 -1.49 -4.45 -6.03
N TYR A 19 -1.94 -3.24 -5.72
CA TYR A 19 -3.17 -3.07 -4.95
C TYR A 19 -4.35 -2.68 -5.83
N SER A 20 -4.17 -2.73 -7.14
CA SER A 20 -5.25 -2.47 -8.11
C SER A 20 -5.86 -1.09 -7.90
N MET A 21 -5.02 -0.10 -7.71
CA MET A 21 -5.45 1.27 -7.49
C MET A 21 -4.81 2.18 -8.52
N SER A 22 -5.40 3.36 -8.70
CA SER A 22 -4.73 4.38 -9.50
C SER A 22 -3.50 4.84 -8.74
N LEU A 23 -2.57 5.44 -9.46
CA LEU A 23 -1.35 5.95 -8.85
C LEU A 23 -1.65 6.96 -7.75
N SER A 24 -2.53 7.92 -8.04
CA SER A 24 -2.81 8.95 -7.05
C SER A 24 -3.53 8.40 -5.83
N LYS A 25 -4.38 7.39 -6.04
CA LYS A 25 -5.07 6.79 -4.91
C LYS A 25 -4.08 6.04 -4.00
N PHE A 26 -3.15 5.31 -4.60
CA PHE A 26 -2.18 4.60 -3.79
C PHE A 26 -1.23 5.57 -3.08
N GLN A 27 -0.83 6.65 -3.76
CA GLN A 27 0.00 7.66 -3.13
C GLN A 27 -0.68 8.23 -1.90
N GLN A 28 -1.96 8.56 -2.02
CA GLN A 28 -2.70 9.11 -0.91
C GLN A 28 -2.81 8.12 0.24
N LEU A 29 -3.10 6.87 -0.10
CA LEU A 29 -3.20 5.82 0.90
C LEU A 29 -1.89 5.64 1.66
N ALA A 30 -0.78 5.60 0.92
CA ALA A 30 0.52 5.40 1.54
C ALA A 30 0.90 6.56 2.45
N LYS A 31 0.55 7.77 2.04
CA LYS A 31 0.84 8.94 2.86
C LYS A 31 -0.01 8.95 4.12
N ASP A 32 -1.28 8.63 3.97
CA ASP A 32 -2.19 8.59 5.12
C ASP A 32 -1.76 7.52 6.11
N ALA A 33 -1.26 6.41 5.60
CA ALA A 33 -0.79 5.31 6.45
C ALA A 33 0.56 5.61 7.08
N LYS A 34 1.21 6.69 6.64
CA LYS A 34 2.55 7.05 7.08
C LYS A 34 3.54 5.93 6.78
N ALA A 35 3.41 5.38 5.59
CA ALA A 35 4.20 4.23 5.16
C ALA A 35 5.31 4.62 4.19
N CYS A 36 5.54 5.90 3.98
CA CYS A 36 6.51 6.36 2.99
C CYS A 36 7.85 6.65 3.61
N TYR A 37 8.90 6.28 2.89
CA TYR A 37 10.28 6.53 3.30
C TYR A 37 10.95 7.29 2.17
N LYS A 38 11.49 8.44 2.47
CA LYS A 38 12.15 9.22 1.44
C LYS A 38 13.66 9.20 1.65
N ILE A 39 14.37 8.77 0.61
CA ILE A 39 15.82 8.72 0.62
C ILE A 39 16.29 9.54 -0.58
N ASN A 40 16.68 10.76 -0.33
CA ASN A 40 17.02 11.70 -1.41
C ASN A 40 15.80 11.86 -2.32
N GLN A 41 15.92 11.45 -3.60
CA GLN A 41 14.81 11.57 -4.53
C GLN A 41 13.94 10.33 -4.55
N LEU A 42 14.36 9.28 -3.87
CA LEU A 42 13.67 8.01 -3.92
C LEU A 42 12.63 7.93 -2.81
N VAL A 43 11.43 7.52 -3.16
CA VAL A 43 10.38 7.28 -2.17
C VAL A 43 10.02 5.81 -2.21
N LEU A 44 10.06 5.16 -1.06
CA LEU A 44 9.66 3.78 -0.94
C LEU A 44 8.45 3.69 0.00
N VAL A 45 7.63 2.70 -0.23
CA VAL A 45 6.44 2.48 0.58
C VAL A 45 6.56 1.12 1.25
N ASN A 46 6.36 1.11 2.57
CA ASN A 46 6.40 -0.12 3.34
C ASN A 46 5.03 -0.77 3.30
N LEU A 47 4.93 -1.89 2.60
CA LEU A 47 3.65 -2.54 2.40
C LEU A 47 3.07 -3.14 3.67
N ASP A 48 3.90 -3.49 4.63
CA ASP A 48 3.38 -4.00 5.90
C ASP A 48 2.54 -2.93 6.60
N ILE A 49 3.02 -1.69 6.55
CA ILE A 49 2.29 -0.60 7.18
C ILE A 49 1.02 -0.29 6.39
N VAL A 50 1.11 -0.35 5.06
CA VAL A 50 -0.07 -0.14 4.23
C VAL A 50 -1.12 -1.19 4.53
N ASP A 51 -0.71 -2.45 4.66
CA ASP A 51 -1.64 -3.53 4.93
C ASP A 51 -2.36 -3.32 6.27
N GLU A 52 -1.61 -2.90 7.28
CA GLU A 52 -2.22 -2.64 8.59
C GLU A 52 -3.23 -1.51 8.50
N TYR A 53 -2.86 -0.47 7.78
CA TYR A 53 -3.75 0.67 7.65
C TYR A 53 -5.03 0.28 6.90
N LEU A 54 -4.89 -0.57 5.88
CA LEU A 54 -6.06 -1.02 5.12
C LEU A 54 -7.06 -1.75 5.99
N GLU A 55 -6.59 -2.43 7.03
CA GLU A 55 -7.52 -3.14 7.91
C GLU A 55 -8.48 -2.20 8.61
N THR A 56 -8.13 -0.94 8.75
CA THR A 56 -9.03 0.01 9.40
C THR A 56 -10.23 0.33 8.51
N PHE A 57 -10.16 -0.01 7.23
CA PHE A 57 -11.27 0.22 6.30
C PHE A 57 -12.04 -1.05 6.01
N ARG A 58 -11.70 -2.12 6.68
CA ARG A 58 -12.31 -3.40 6.40
C ARG A 58 -13.80 -3.34 6.69
N ILE A 59 -14.57 -3.88 5.76
CA ILE A 59 -16.02 -3.91 5.90
C ILE A 59 -16.40 -5.21 6.60
N VAL A 60 -16.99 -5.08 7.78
CA VAL A 60 -17.31 -6.26 8.56
C VAL A 60 -18.81 -6.52 8.67
N GLU A 61 -19.63 -5.62 8.14
CA GLU A 61 -21.07 -5.79 8.22
C GLU A 61 -21.60 -6.52 6.99
N GLU A 62 -22.32 -7.57 7.22
CA GLU A 62 -22.81 -8.38 6.13
C GLU A 62 -23.70 -7.64 5.16
N ASP A 63 -24.48 -6.71 5.65
CA ASP A 63 -25.40 -5.98 4.79
C ASP A 63 -24.67 -5.27 3.67
N PHE A 64 -23.43 -4.93 3.90
CA PHE A 64 -22.66 -4.20 2.93
C PHE A 64 -22.37 -5.03 1.68
N TYR A 65 -22.45 -6.33 1.78
CA TYR A 65 -22.08 -7.19 0.67
C TYR A 65 -23.27 -7.62 -0.17
N LYS A 66 -24.43 -7.10 0.11
CA LYS A 66 -25.62 -7.45 -0.65
C LYS A 66 -25.83 -6.56 -1.91
#